data_731a1507a0b0c79307ad32e851afbe45
#
_entry.id   731a1507a0b0c79307ad32e851afbe45
#
_cell.length_a   1.000
_cell.length_b   1.000
_cell.length_c   1.000
_cell.angle_alpha   90.00
_cell.angle_beta   90.00
_cell.angle_gamma   90.00
#
_symmetry.space_group_name_H-M   'P 1'
#
loop_
_entity.id
_entity.type
_entity.pdbx_description
1 polymer ?
#
loop_
_entity_poly.entity_id
_entity_poly.type
_entity_poly.pdbx_seq_one_letter_code
_entity_poly.pdbx_strand_id
1 'polypeptide(L)'
;MPEIHKRIFKRNDDKELLLFGYKQHSESPSQQLDVSDIPEPHMRWNPSREEWVTYSAGRKNRTSFPPKEYCPLCPGGNLNYPTEIPFSDFEIAVFPNRWASFNSMGKDISLENIPTRPSKGECEVVVYSSEHLSTVSEMPLNRIELLTQVWIDRYKELQKNPDIKYVLPFENRGEECGVTLHHPHGQIYAYPFIPPVIETEIRAFKKENFLIKIMNELEEKYYVY
;
A
#
# COMPACT_ATOMS: atom_id res chain seq x y z
N MET A 1 -20.01 16.65 -0.28
CA MET A 1 -19.52 15.32 -0.73
C MET A 1 -20.46 14.28 -0.15
N PRO A 2 -20.78 13.19 -0.84
CA PRO A 2 -21.55 12.11 -0.26
C PRO A 2 -20.84 11.52 0.95
N GLU A 3 -21.61 10.95 1.87
CA GLU A 3 -21.06 10.30 3.06
C GLU A 3 -20.27 9.06 2.65
N ILE A 4 -19.12 8.85 3.28
CA ILE A 4 -18.27 7.69 3.04
C ILE A 4 -18.42 6.74 4.22
N HIS A 5 -18.80 5.50 3.91
CA HIS A 5 -18.90 4.43 4.88
C HIS A 5 -17.59 3.65 4.93
N LYS A 6 -17.09 3.42 6.15
CA LYS A 6 -15.93 2.61 6.44
C LYS A 6 -16.35 1.40 7.27
N ARG A 7 -16.09 0.22 6.77
CA ARG A 7 -16.26 -1.04 7.52
C ARG A 7 -14.91 -1.64 7.85
N ILE A 8 -14.73 -2.01 9.11
CA ILE A 8 -13.54 -2.72 9.60
C ILE A 8 -13.92 -4.18 9.77
N PHE A 9 -13.18 -5.07 9.15
CA PHE A 9 -13.34 -6.51 9.27
C PHE A 9 -12.05 -7.14 9.79
N LYS A 10 -12.15 -7.88 10.91
CA LYS A 10 -11.02 -8.57 11.50
C LYS A 10 -10.83 -9.92 10.82
N ARG A 11 -9.67 -10.13 10.25
CA ARG A 11 -9.27 -11.35 9.54
C ARG A 11 -8.83 -12.44 10.53
N ASN A 12 -8.66 -13.67 10.03
CA ASN A 12 -8.18 -14.82 10.84
C ASN A 12 -6.75 -14.62 11.38
N ASP A 13 -5.94 -13.79 10.73
CA ASP A 13 -4.58 -13.44 11.14
C ASP A 13 -4.53 -12.24 12.10
N ASP A 14 -5.67 -11.90 12.72
CA ASP A 14 -5.88 -10.73 13.59
C ASP A 14 -5.67 -9.36 12.93
N LYS A 15 -5.36 -9.30 11.64
CA LYS A 15 -5.21 -8.07 10.88
C LYS A 15 -6.55 -7.56 10.36
N GLU A 16 -6.60 -6.28 10.07
CA GLU A 16 -7.82 -5.62 9.60
C GLU A 16 -7.87 -5.56 8.07
N LEU A 17 -9.05 -5.86 7.52
CA LEU A 17 -9.46 -5.52 6.18
C LEU A 17 -10.47 -4.38 6.28
N LEU A 18 -10.22 -3.29 5.59
CA LEU A 18 -11.05 -2.10 5.57
C LEU A 18 -11.78 -2.02 4.23
N LEU A 19 -13.09 -1.88 4.27
CA LEU A 19 -13.91 -1.62 3.08
C LEU A 19 -14.43 -0.19 3.14
N PHE A 20 -14.23 0.55 2.07
CA PHE A 20 -14.71 1.93 1.92
C PHE A 20 -15.66 2.01 0.74
N GLY A 21 -16.71 2.82 0.87
CA GLY A 21 -17.66 3.05 -0.20
C GLY A 21 -18.66 4.15 0.11
N TYR A 22 -19.38 4.56 -0.92
CA TYR A 22 -20.58 5.40 -0.76
C TYR A 22 -21.80 4.57 -0.37
N LYS A 23 -21.69 3.24 -0.40
CA LYS A 23 -22.67 2.29 0.10
C LYS A 23 -22.17 1.62 1.35
N GLN A 24 -23.09 1.27 2.24
CA GLN A 24 -22.75 0.49 3.41
C GLN A 24 -22.56 -0.99 3.04
N HIS A 25 -21.37 -1.52 3.29
CA HIS A 25 -21.05 -2.93 3.08
C HIS A 25 -21.46 -3.75 4.30
N SER A 26 -22.50 -4.57 4.19
CA SER A 26 -23.05 -5.38 5.29
C SER A 26 -22.97 -6.89 5.07
N GLU A 27 -22.41 -7.34 3.93
CA GLU A 27 -22.34 -8.74 3.57
C GLU A 27 -21.50 -9.59 4.55
N SER A 28 -21.82 -10.88 4.63
CA SER A 28 -21.01 -11.86 5.36
C SER A 28 -19.79 -12.26 4.51
N PRO A 29 -18.63 -12.47 5.13
CA PRO A 29 -17.45 -12.90 4.40
C PRO A 29 -17.62 -14.34 3.89
N SER A 30 -17.04 -14.61 2.73
CA SER A 30 -16.77 -15.96 2.24
C SER A 30 -15.57 -16.56 2.97
N GLN A 31 -15.00 -17.65 2.46
CA GLN A 31 -13.79 -18.23 3.04
C GLN A 31 -12.61 -17.28 2.97
N GLN A 32 -11.96 -17.10 4.11
CA GLN A 32 -10.74 -16.29 4.21
C GLN A 32 -9.51 -17.09 3.77
N LEU A 33 -8.53 -16.34 3.25
CA LEU A 33 -7.22 -16.87 2.94
C LEU A 33 -6.52 -17.31 4.23
N ASP A 34 -5.92 -18.51 4.24
CA ASP A 34 -5.02 -18.92 5.31
C ASP A 34 -3.65 -18.29 5.07
N VAL A 35 -3.21 -17.49 6.03
CA VAL A 35 -1.93 -16.77 5.94
C VAL A 35 -0.88 -17.59 6.66
N SER A 36 -0.11 -18.38 5.91
CA SER A 36 1.04 -19.11 6.43
C SER A 36 2.14 -18.17 6.95
N ASP A 37 2.98 -18.66 7.85
CA ASP A 37 4.13 -17.94 8.41
C ASP A 37 5.04 -17.40 7.29
N ILE A 38 5.08 -16.08 7.18
CA ILE A 38 5.97 -15.37 6.27
C ILE A 38 7.12 -14.82 7.10
N PRO A 39 8.39 -15.06 6.69
CA PRO A 39 9.53 -14.51 7.39
C PRO A 39 9.43 -12.99 7.52
N GLU A 40 9.66 -12.50 8.73
CA GLU A 40 9.58 -11.07 9.01
C GLU A 40 10.67 -10.28 8.29
N PRO A 41 10.36 -9.07 7.81
CA PRO A 41 11.35 -8.21 7.18
C PRO A 41 12.32 -7.63 8.22
N HIS A 42 13.54 -7.34 7.77
CA HIS A 42 14.55 -6.63 8.55
C HIS A 42 15.31 -5.67 7.66
N MET A 43 16.06 -4.73 8.24
CA MET A 43 16.91 -3.81 7.49
C MET A 43 18.39 -4.11 7.74
N ARG A 44 19.20 -3.89 6.70
CA ARG A 44 20.66 -3.98 6.74
C ARG A 44 21.26 -2.66 6.27
N TRP A 45 22.33 -2.25 6.94
CA TRP A 45 23.08 -1.08 6.51
C TRP A 45 23.88 -1.37 5.23
N ASN A 46 23.75 -0.50 4.25
CA ASN A 46 24.57 -0.51 3.05
C ASN A 46 25.65 0.59 3.16
N PRO A 47 26.90 0.24 3.47
CA PRO A 47 27.96 1.23 3.69
C PRO A 47 28.40 1.95 2.41
N SER A 48 28.18 1.38 1.23
CA SER A 48 28.56 2.02 -0.03
C SER A 48 27.62 3.14 -0.45
N ARG A 49 26.38 3.15 0.09
CA ARG A 49 25.36 4.17 -0.19
C ARG A 49 24.93 4.94 1.06
N GLU A 50 25.44 4.55 2.21
CA GLU A 50 25.08 5.13 3.51
C GLU A 50 23.57 5.13 3.76
N GLU A 51 22.90 4.02 3.42
CA GLU A 51 21.46 3.89 3.54
C GLU A 51 21.04 2.53 4.13
N TRP A 52 19.84 2.48 4.68
CA TRP A 52 19.22 1.25 5.12
C TRP A 52 18.44 0.58 3.99
N VAL A 53 18.71 -0.70 3.75
CA VAL A 53 18.03 -1.52 2.75
C VAL A 53 17.16 -2.56 3.44
N THR A 54 15.88 -2.63 3.05
CA THR A 54 14.94 -3.59 3.60
C THR A 54 15.06 -4.94 2.88
N TYR A 55 15.11 -6.01 3.67
CA TYR A 55 15.12 -7.40 3.20
C TYR A 55 13.84 -8.10 3.64
N SER A 56 13.07 -8.59 2.68
CA SER A 56 11.84 -9.36 2.90
C SER A 56 11.94 -10.67 2.11
N ALA A 57 12.36 -11.74 2.78
CA ALA A 57 12.63 -13.04 2.15
C ALA A 57 11.36 -13.67 1.54
N GLY A 58 10.19 -13.41 2.10
CA GLY A 58 8.90 -13.92 1.62
C GLY A 58 8.53 -13.43 0.22
N ARG A 59 9.06 -12.28 -0.22
CA ARG A 59 8.68 -11.66 -1.51
C ARG A 59 8.98 -12.53 -2.74
N LYS A 60 9.94 -13.44 -2.68
CA LYS A 60 10.24 -14.38 -3.77
C LYS A 60 9.12 -15.38 -4.05
N ASN A 61 8.21 -15.60 -3.09
CA ASN A 61 7.09 -16.54 -3.19
C ASN A 61 5.78 -15.85 -3.62
N ARG A 62 5.83 -14.58 -4.07
CA ARG A 62 4.63 -13.87 -4.52
C ARG A 62 4.05 -14.54 -5.77
N THR A 63 2.72 -14.58 -5.82
CA THR A 63 1.98 -14.93 -7.03
C THR A 63 2.32 -13.92 -8.13
N SER A 64 2.58 -14.41 -9.33
CA SER A 64 2.93 -13.58 -10.48
C SER A 64 2.00 -13.90 -11.65
N PHE A 65 1.27 -12.90 -12.13
CA PHE A 65 0.35 -12.93 -13.28
C PHE A 65 -0.60 -14.14 -13.29
N PRO A 66 -1.35 -14.38 -12.21
CA PRO A 66 -2.33 -15.45 -12.22
C PRO A 66 -3.46 -15.12 -13.21
N PRO A 67 -4.10 -16.13 -13.83
CA PRO A 67 -5.37 -15.95 -14.49
C PRO A 67 -6.40 -15.27 -13.57
N LYS A 68 -7.38 -14.59 -14.16
CA LYS A 68 -8.40 -13.84 -13.40
C LYS A 68 -9.07 -14.68 -12.31
N GLU A 69 -9.33 -15.94 -12.60
CA GLU A 69 -10.01 -16.89 -11.72
C GLU A 69 -9.19 -17.21 -10.45
N TYR A 70 -7.89 -16.96 -10.48
CA TYR A 70 -6.95 -17.18 -9.38
C TYR A 70 -6.37 -15.88 -8.82
N CYS A 71 -6.93 -14.75 -9.21
CA CYS A 71 -6.46 -13.46 -8.74
C CYS A 71 -6.78 -13.26 -7.25
N PRO A 72 -5.78 -13.06 -6.39
CA PRO A 72 -6.00 -12.91 -4.96
C PRO A 72 -6.69 -11.59 -4.57
N LEU A 73 -6.80 -10.62 -5.49
CA LEU A 73 -7.44 -9.33 -5.26
C LEU A 73 -8.89 -9.27 -5.77
N CYS A 74 -9.34 -10.29 -6.49
CA CYS A 74 -10.73 -10.37 -6.92
C CYS A 74 -11.67 -10.61 -5.74
N PRO A 75 -12.94 -10.11 -5.80
CA PRO A 75 -13.90 -10.27 -4.72
C PRO A 75 -14.33 -11.73 -4.50
N GLY A 76 -14.63 -12.05 -3.25
CA GLY A 76 -15.37 -13.22 -2.86
C GLY A 76 -14.58 -14.51 -2.73
N GLY A 77 -13.70 -14.84 -3.65
CA GLY A 77 -12.98 -16.13 -3.64
C GLY A 77 -13.91 -17.35 -3.58
N ASN A 78 -13.34 -18.53 -3.56
CA ASN A 78 -14.05 -19.79 -3.32
C ASN A 78 -13.18 -20.75 -2.49
N LEU A 79 -13.73 -21.92 -2.14
CA LEU A 79 -13.05 -22.91 -1.31
C LEU A 79 -11.66 -23.34 -1.83
N ASN A 80 -11.49 -23.39 -3.15
CA ASN A 80 -10.23 -23.80 -3.77
C ASN A 80 -9.26 -22.63 -3.97
N TYR A 81 -9.81 -21.41 -4.10
CA TYR A 81 -9.05 -20.20 -4.40
C TYR A 81 -9.55 -19.04 -3.53
N PRO A 82 -9.21 -19.02 -2.24
CA PRO A 82 -9.56 -17.92 -1.35
C PRO A 82 -8.81 -16.66 -1.75
N THR A 83 -9.44 -15.49 -1.58
CA THR A 83 -8.86 -14.19 -1.90
C THR A 83 -8.56 -13.38 -0.65
N GLU A 84 -7.78 -12.31 -0.81
CA GLU A 84 -7.51 -11.36 0.29
C GLU A 84 -8.78 -10.61 0.71
N ILE A 85 -9.79 -10.51 -0.19
CA ILE A 85 -11.05 -9.80 0.03
C ILE A 85 -12.22 -10.81 0.00
N PRO A 86 -12.62 -11.38 1.14
CA PRO A 86 -13.64 -12.42 1.22
C PRO A 86 -15.08 -11.87 1.13
N PHE A 87 -15.32 -10.82 0.37
CA PHE A 87 -16.62 -10.21 0.13
C PHE A 87 -16.94 -10.23 -1.35
N SER A 88 -18.20 -10.43 -1.70
CA SER A 88 -18.63 -10.54 -3.11
C SER A 88 -18.60 -9.21 -3.83
N ASP A 89 -18.77 -8.10 -3.11
CA ASP A 89 -18.71 -6.74 -3.63
C ASP A 89 -17.99 -5.80 -2.65
N PHE A 90 -17.28 -4.81 -3.23
CA PHE A 90 -16.66 -3.70 -2.51
C PHE A 90 -16.38 -2.56 -3.49
N GLU A 91 -16.29 -1.33 -3.00
CA GLU A 91 -15.87 -0.20 -3.83
C GLU A 91 -14.36 0.02 -3.76
N ILE A 92 -13.80 0.12 -2.55
CA ILE A 92 -12.35 0.13 -2.30
C ILE A 92 -12.04 -0.74 -1.08
N ALA A 93 -11.01 -1.56 -1.18
CA ALA A 93 -10.55 -2.40 -0.07
C ALA A 93 -9.11 -2.07 0.29
N VAL A 94 -8.81 -2.03 1.60
CA VAL A 94 -7.45 -1.80 2.12
C VAL A 94 -7.13 -2.88 3.15
N PHE A 95 -5.95 -3.48 3.03
CA PHE A 95 -5.49 -4.52 3.95
C PHE A 95 -3.96 -4.58 4.01
N PRO A 96 -3.37 -5.13 5.09
CA PRO A 96 -1.93 -5.26 5.22
C PRO A 96 -1.33 -6.11 4.11
N ASN A 97 -0.25 -5.63 3.51
CA ASN A 97 0.46 -6.35 2.47
C ASN A 97 1.03 -7.65 3.04
N ARG A 98 0.64 -8.79 2.47
CA ARG A 98 1.12 -10.11 2.87
C ARG A 98 2.65 -10.25 2.79
N TRP A 99 3.27 -9.60 1.80
CA TRP A 99 4.70 -9.62 1.52
C TRP A 99 5.36 -8.30 1.93
N ALA A 100 4.99 -7.80 3.10
CA ALA A 100 5.39 -6.50 3.58
C ALA A 100 6.91 -6.31 3.63
N SER A 101 7.37 -5.11 3.29
CA SER A 101 8.74 -4.67 3.52
C SER A 101 8.93 -4.09 4.92
N PHE A 102 7.84 -3.60 5.51
CA PHE A 102 7.76 -3.09 6.87
C PHE A 102 6.57 -3.71 7.57
N ASN A 103 6.71 -4.06 8.84
CA ASN A 103 5.59 -4.45 9.69
C ASN A 103 5.84 -4.04 11.16
N SER A 104 4.77 -3.92 11.94
CA SER A 104 4.84 -3.53 13.36
C SER A 104 5.58 -4.53 14.24
N MET A 105 5.67 -5.79 13.81
CA MET A 105 6.30 -6.91 14.52
C MET A 105 7.76 -7.14 14.11
N GLY A 106 8.33 -6.28 13.27
CA GLY A 106 9.68 -6.45 12.72
C GLY A 106 10.69 -6.86 13.79
N LYS A 107 11.34 -8.01 13.58
CA LYS A 107 12.35 -8.55 14.48
C LYS A 107 13.73 -8.05 14.14
N ASP A 108 14.56 -7.86 15.16
CA ASP A 108 15.98 -7.68 14.94
C ASP A 108 16.63 -9.04 14.67
N ILE A 109 17.49 -9.04 13.64
CA ILE A 109 18.39 -10.16 13.40
C ILE A 109 19.80 -9.68 13.64
N SER A 110 20.66 -10.51 14.24
CA SER A 110 22.06 -10.18 14.40
C SER A 110 22.88 -10.79 13.25
N LEU A 111 23.63 -9.95 12.53
CA LEU A 111 24.65 -10.37 11.57
C LEU A 111 26.01 -9.89 12.07
N GLU A 112 27.02 -10.75 11.96
CA GLU A 112 28.33 -10.52 12.58
C GLU A 112 29.04 -9.26 12.05
N ASN A 113 28.91 -8.96 10.75
CA ASN A 113 29.69 -7.90 10.11
C ASN A 113 28.85 -6.81 9.41
N ILE A 114 27.52 -6.87 9.56
CA ILE A 114 26.62 -5.91 8.91
C ILE A 114 25.63 -5.40 9.96
N PRO A 115 25.58 -4.09 10.22
CA PRO A 115 24.55 -3.53 11.09
C PRO A 115 23.13 -3.88 10.60
N THR A 116 22.31 -4.34 11.51
CA THR A 116 20.90 -4.69 11.25
C THR A 116 19.98 -3.94 12.19
N ARG A 117 18.72 -3.84 11.81
CA ARG A 117 17.65 -3.34 12.68
C ARG A 117 16.29 -3.89 12.24
N PRO A 118 15.29 -3.89 13.13
CA PRO A 118 13.94 -4.25 12.78
C PRO A 118 13.40 -3.37 11.66
N SER A 119 12.67 -3.96 10.71
CA SER A 119 11.97 -3.23 9.67
C SER A 119 10.57 -2.82 10.15
N LYS A 120 10.52 -2.00 11.20
CA LYS A 120 9.27 -1.47 11.75
C LYS A 120 8.59 -0.56 10.73
N GLY A 121 7.27 -0.50 10.78
CA GLY A 121 6.45 0.29 9.87
C GLY A 121 5.24 -0.51 9.41
N GLU A 122 4.55 -0.01 8.39
CA GLU A 122 3.37 -0.66 7.84
C GLU A 122 3.42 -0.65 6.31
N CYS A 123 2.87 -1.70 5.70
CA CYS A 123 2.65 -1.78 4.26
C CYS A 123 1.23 -2.25 4.01
N GLU A 124 0.44 -1.43 3.35
CA GLU A 124 -0.93 -1.73 2.97
C GLU A 124 -1.07 -1.87 1.46
N VAL A 125 -2.02 -2.70 1.03
CA VAL A 125 -2.50 -2.80 -0.35
C VAL A 125 -3.83 -2.07 -0.40
N VAL A 126 -4.03 -1.24 -1.41
CA VAL A 126 -5.28 -0.53 -1.70
C VAL A 126 -5.80 -1.04 -3.03
N VAL A 127 -6.88 -1.79 -3.01
CA VAL A 127 -7.55 -2.30 -4.21
C VAL A 127 -8.62 -1.30 -4.61
N TYR A 128 -8.52 -0.76 -5.82
CA TYR A 128 -9.28 0.41 -6.25
C TYR A 128 -10.70 0.11 -6.73
N SER A 129 -10.98 -1.15 -7.03
CA SER A 129 -12.25 -1.61 -7.58
C SER A 129 -12.41 -3.11 -7.39
N SER A 130 -13.63 -3.60 -7.39
CA SER A 130 -13.93 -5.03 -7.51
C SER A 130 -13.71 -5.57 -8.94
N GLU A 131 -13.54 -4.70 -9.92
CA GLU A 131 -13.33 -5.08 -11.33
C GLU A 131 -11.87 -5.44 -11.60
N HIS A 132 -11.64 -6.62 -12.17
CA HIS A 132 -10.28 -7.15 -12.40
C HIS A 132 -9.50 -6.38 -13.47
N LEU A 133 -10.16 -5.92 -14.52
CA LEU A 133 -9.54 -5.16 -15.61
C LEU A 133 -10.09 -3.74 -15.61
N SER A 134 -9.33 -2.81 -15.09
CA SER A 134 -9.63 -1.39 -15.07
C SER A 134 -8.32 -0.60 -14.91
N THR A 135 -8.39 0.70 -15.10
CA THR A 135 -7.28 1.61 -14.84
C THR A 135 -7.78 2.83 -14.11
N VAL A 136 -6.92 3.51 -13.37
CA VAL A 136 -7.32 4.76 -12.69
C VAL A 136 -7.87 5.78 -13.68
N SER A 137 -7.33 5.83 -14.91
CA SER A 137 -7.80 6.74 -15.97
C SER A 137 -9.20 6.39 -16.53
N GLU A 138 -9.67 5.16 -16.33
CA GLU A 138 -11.00 4.71 -16.78
C GLU A 138 -12.03 4.78 -15.64
N MET A 139 -11.60 5.07 -14.43
CA MET A 139 -12.48 5.17 -13.27
C MET A 139 -13.35 6.43 -13.36
N PRO A 140 -14.62 6.33 -12.98
CA PRO A 140 -15.48 7.51 -12.86
C PRO A 140 -14.96 8.45 -11.76
N LEU A 141 -15.16 9.76 -11.93
CA LEU A 141 -14.61 10.79 -11.05
C LEU A 141 -14.94 10.55 -9.56
N ASN A 142 -16.16 10.13 -9.26
CA ASN A 142 -16.57 9.82 -7.88
C ASN A 142 -15.73 8.68 -7.25
N ARG A 143 -15.24 7.72 -8.06
CA ARG A 143 -14.36 6.66 -7.57
C ARG A 143 -12.95 7.20 -7.28
N ILE A 144 -12.46 8.12 -8.08
CA ILE A 144 -11.17 8.80 -7.84
C ILE A 144 -11.27 9.68 -6.58
N GLU A 145 -12.39 10.37 -6.39
CA GLU A 145 -12.67 11.12 -5.16
C GLU A 145 -12.69 10.21 -3.93
N LEU A 146 -13.37 9.06 -4.00
CA LEU A 146 -13.38 8.07 -2.93
C LEU A 146 -11.97 7.56 -2.63
N LEU A 147 -11.17 7.23 -3.66
CA LEU A 147 -9.79 6.78 -3.50
C LEU A 147 -8.93 7.84 -2.79
N THR A 148 -9.11 9.10 -3.16
CA THR A 148 -8.42 10.22 -2.48
C THR A 148 -8.78 10.29 -0.99
N GLN A 149 -10.06 10.11 -0.65
CA GLN A 149 -10.50 10.11 0.75
C GLN A 149 -9.96 8.89 1.52
N VAL A 150 -9.84 7.73 0.87
CA VAL A 150 -9.20 6.55 1.45
C VAL A 150 -7.73 6.81 1.76
N TRP A 151 -6.97 7.42 0.85
CA TRP A 151 -5.59 7.82 1.11
C TRP A 151 -5.46 8.79 2.28
N ILE A 152 -6.37 9.78 2.38
CA ILE A 152 -6.41 10.73 3.49
C ILE A 152 -6.72 10.01 4.83
N ASP A 153 -7.69 9.09 4.84
CA ASP A 153 -8.01 8.28 6.03
C ASP A 153 -6.79 7.46 6.47
N ARG A 154 -6.18 6.73 5.54
CA ARG A 154 -5.04 5.88 5.88
C ARG A 154 -3.82 6.69 6.32
N TYR A 155 -3.54 7.80 5.66
CA TYR A 155 -2.48 8.72 6.08
C TYR A 155 -2.67 9.17 7.53
N LYS A 156 -3.89 9.63 7.88
CA LYS A 156 -4.21 10.08 9.24
C LYS A 156 -4.11 8.98 10.28
N GLU A 157 -4.54 7.75 9.93
CA GLU A 157 -4.47 6.62 10.86
C GLU A 157 -3.02 6.15 11.06
N LEU A 158 -2.26 5.96 10.00
CA LEU A 158 -0.90 5.46 10.05
C LEU A 158 0.05 6.43 10.79
N GLN A 159 -0.11 7.74 10.58
CA GLN A 159 0.73 8.74 11.27
C GLN A 159 0.47 8.85 12.78
N LYS A 160 -0.61 8.25 13.32
CA LYS A 160 -0.83 8.19 14.79
C LYS A 160 0.22 7.34 15.49
N ASN A 161 0.82 6.38 14.78
CA ASN A 161 1.92 5.59 15.30
C ASN A 161 3.19 6.46 15.38
N PRO A 162 3.75 6.70 16.59
CA PRO A 162 4.92 7.58 16.78
C PRO A 162 6.20 7.05 16.10
N ASP A 163 6.24 5.77 15.79
CA ASP A 163 7.37 5.16 15.07
C ASP A 163 7.34 5.51 13.57
N ILE A 164 6.19 5.93 13.01
CA ILE A 164 6.07 6.32 11.60
C ILE A 164 6.52 7.76 11.40
N LYS A 165 7.40 7.98 10.42
CA LYS A 165 7.97 9.28 10.06
C LYS A 165 7.54 9.77 8.68
N TYR A 166 7.15 8.86 7.80
CA TYR A 166 6.73 9.19 6.45
C TYR A 166 5.72 8.18 5.92
N VAL A 167 4.65 8.64 5.28
CA VAL A 167 3.61 7.81 4.67
C VAL A 167 3.55 8.12 3.19
N LEU A 168 3.71 7.10 2.35
CA LEU A 168 3.76 7.20 0.89
C LEU A 168 2.68 6.32 0.25
N PRO A 169 1.58 6.88 -0.25
CA PRO A 169 0.73 6.21 -1.23
C PRO A 169 1.41 6.18 -2.59
N PHE A 170 1.39 5.04 -3.27
CA PHE A 170 1.96 4.90 -4.61
C PHE A 170 1.31 3.76 -5.38
N GLU A 171 1.42 3.80 -6.68
CA GLU A 171 1.07 2.72 -7.59
C GLU A 171 2.29 2.35 -8.44
N ASN A 172 2.58 1.05 -8.53
CA ASN A 172 3.40 0.49 -9.59
C ASN A 172 2.47 -0.11 -10.62
N ARG A 173 2.70 0.17 -11.90
CA ARG A 173 1.88 -0.34 -12.99
C ARG A 173 2.75 -0.86 -14.13
N GLY A 174 2.32 -1.98 -14.73
CA GLY A 174 3.06 -2.64 -15.78
C GLY A 174 4.14 -3.60 -15.27
N GLU A 175 4.49 -4.56 -16.10
CA GLU A 175 5.50 -5.59 -15.80
C GLU A 175 6.87 -4.97 -15.56
N GLU A 176 7.19 -3.93 -16.30
CA GLU A 176 8.46 -3.19 -16.23
C GLU A 176 8.68 -2.54 -14.86
N CYS A 177 7.59 -2.19 -14.17
CA CYS A 177 7.62 -1.68 -12.80
C CYS A 177 7.60 -2.79 -11.73
N GLY A 178 7.67 -4.06 -12.13
CA GLY A 178 7.67 -5.21 -11.22
C GLY A 178 6.32 -5.52 -10.59
N VAL A 179 5.21 -5.11 -11.24
CA VAL A 179 3.86 -5.52 -10.86
C VAL A 179 3.72 -7.03 -11.09
N THR A 180 3.01 -7.70 -10.21
CA THR A 180 2.76 -9.15 -10.29
C THR A 180 1.28 -9.49 -10.42
N LEU A 181 0.39 -8.52 -10.34
CA LEU A 181 -1.06 -8.67 -10.43
C LEU A 181 -1.65 -7.58 -11.33
N HIS A 182 -2.45 -7.96 -12.32
CA HIS A 182 -3.11 -6.99 -13.21
C HIS A 182 -4.29 -6.25 -12.57
N HIS A 183 -4.89 -6.82 -11.52
CA HIS A 183 -5.99 -6.18 -10.81
C HIS A 183 -5.58 -4.79 -10.30
N PRO A 184 -6.37 -3.72 -10.55
CA PRO A 184 -5.98 -2.35 -10.21
C PRO A 184 -5.78 -2.18 -8.70
N HIS A 185 -4.55 -1.90 -8.30
CA HIS A 185 -4.21 -1.69 -6.91
C HIS A 185 -3.00 -0.78 -6.75
N GLY A 186 -2.97 -0.07 -5.66
CA GLY A 186 -1.79 0.63 -5.19
C GLY A 186 -1.36 0.12 -3.83
N GLN A 187 -0.41 0.80 -3.24
CA GLN A 187 0.13 0.48 -1.94
C GLN A 187 0.32 1.75 -1.12
N ILE A 188 0.34 1.59 0.19
CA ILE A 188 0.73 2.63 1.13
C ILE A 188 1.86 2.07 1.99
N TYR A 189 3.01 2.75 1.95
CA TYR A 189 4.13 2.43 2.82
C TYR A 189 4.26 3.49 3.91
N ALA A 190 4.25 3.05 5.16
CA ALA A 190 4.50 3.89 6.32
C ALA A 190 5.91 3.57 6.86
N TYR A 191 6.83 4.49 6.63
CA TYR A 191 8.25 4.32 6.92
C TYR A 191 8.59 4.76 8.35
N PRO A 192 9.49 4.05 9.07
CA PRO A 192 10.00 4.48 10.36
C PRO A 192 11.11 5.55 10.24
N PHE A 193 11.38 6.04 9.04
CA PHE A 193 12.35 7.08 8.72
C PHE A 193 11.87 7.90 7.52
N ILE A 194 12.44 9.07 7.32
CA ILE A 194 12.23 9.85 6.10
C ILE A 194 13.19 9.30 5.02
N PRO A 195 12.69 8.89 3.84
CA PRO A 195 13.56 8.42 2.77
C PRO A 195 14.58 9.47 2.33
N PRO A 196 15.82 9.12 1.99
CA PRO A 196 16.89 10.07 1.67
C PRO A 196 16.56 11.07 0.56
N VAL A 197 15.81 10.64 -0.46
CA VAL A 197 15.34 11.53 -1.53
C VAL A 197 14.41 12.60 -0.99
N ILE A 198 13.48 12.22 -0.13
CA ILE A 198 12.53 13.13 0.52
C ILE A 198 13.24 14.11 1.48
N GLU A 199 14.24 13.63 2.23
CA GLU A 199 15.07 14.54 3.04
C GLU A 199 15.79 15.59 2.20
N THR A 200 16.23 15.22 1.00
CA THR A 200 16.88 16.13 0.06
C THR A 200 15.89 17.19 -0.45
N GLU A 201 14.69 16.75 -0.83
CA GLU A 201 13.60 17.64 -1.25
C GLU A 201 13.19 18.60 -0.14
N ILE A 202 12.98 18.11 1.09
CA ILE A 202 12.68 18.95 2.26
C ILE A 202 13.75 20.02 2.48
N ARG A 203 15.04 19.68 2.34
CA ARG A 203 16.13 20.65 2.45
C ARG A 203 16.10 21.69 1.34
N ALA A 204 15.76 21.30 0.12
CA ALA A 204 15.62 22.23 -1.01
C ALA A 204 14.45 23.19 -0.79
N PHE A 205 13.28 22.68 -0.39
CA PHE A 205 12.10 23.50 -0.11
C PHE A 205 12.28 24.48 1.06
N LYS A 206 13.10 24.13 2.06
CA LYS A 206 13.43 25.05 3.15
C LYS A 206 14.30 26.24 2.73
N LYS A 207 15.07 26.12 1.64
CA LYS A 207 15.92 27.20 1.13
C LYS A 207 15.12 28.23 0.33
N GLU A 208 14.10 27.80 -0.37
CA GLU A 208 13.26 28.63 -1.21
C GLU A 208 11.86 28.04 -1.31
N ASN A 209 10.83 28.88 -1.41
CA ASN A 209 9.46 28.43 -1.60
C ASN A 209 9.23 27.98 -3.07
N PHE A 210 9.95 26.94 -3.44
CA PHE A 210 10.09 26.42 -4.78
C PHE A 210 8.75 25.92 -5.37
N LEU A 211 7.87 25.37 -4.53
CA LEU A 211 6.55 24.89 -4.94
C LEU A 211 5.67 26.02 -5.47
N ILE A 212 5.64 27.15 -4.78
CA ILE A 212 4.87 28.32 -5.23
C ILE A 212 5.43 28.86 -6.55
N LYS A 213 6.74 28.88 -6.73
CA LYS A 213 7.34 29.30 -8.01
C LYS A 213 6.92 28.37 -9.14
N ILE A 214 7.04 27.05 -8.95
CA ILE A 214 6.64 26.07 -9.97
C ILE A 214 5.15 26.20 -10.28
N MET A 215 4.28 26.31 -9.27
CA MET A 215 2.84 26.45 -9.48
C MET A 215 2.49 27.71 -10.27
N ASN A 216 3.10 28.85 -9.94
CA ASN A 216 2.89 30.11 -10.67
C ASN A 216 3.39 30.05 -12.11
N GLU A 217 4.50 29.36 -12.37
CA GLU A 217 5.00 29.16 -13.74
C GLU A 217 4.14 28.19 -14.55
N LEU A 218 3.61 27.14 -13.90
CA LEU A 218 2.71 26.16 -14.54
C LEU A 218 1.36 26.77 -14.92
N GLU A 219 0.81 27.69 -14.10
CA GLU A 219 -0.41 28.42 -14.43
C GLU A 219 -0.25 29.37 -15.62
N GLU A 220 0.96 29.96 -15.78
CA GLU A 220 1.18 30.97 -16.82
C GLU A 220 1.71 30.42 -18.15
N LYS A 221 2.45 29.34 -18.20
CA LYS A 221 3.28 29.00 -19.37
C LYS A 221 3.39 27.54 -19.80
N TYR A 222 3.14 26.56 -18.95
CA TYR A 222 3.45 25.17 -19.29
C TYR A 222 2.37 24.18 -18.79
N TYR A 223 1.70 23.52 -19.74
CA TYR A 223 1.00 22.26 -19.44
C TYR A 223 2.03 21.14 -19.44
N VAL A 224 2.27 20.56 -18.29
CA VAL A 224 3.02 19.28 -18.19
C VAL A 224 2.01 18.16 -18.31
N TYR A 225 2.13 17.38 -19.39
CA TYR A 225 1.35 16.17 -19.61
C TYR A 225 2.04 14.97 -18.96
#